data_f4d328c019efad8e36e521b72d29e8f9
#
_entry.id   f4d328c019efad8e36e521b72d29e8f9
#
_cell.length_a   1.000
_cell.length_b   1.000
_cell.length_c   1.000
_cell.angle_alpha   90.00
_cell.angle_beta   90.00
_cell.angle_gamma   90.00
#
_symmetry.space_group_name_H-M   'P 1'
#
loop_
_entity.id
_entity.type
_entity.pdbx_description
1 polymer ?
#
loop_
_entity_poly.entity_id
_entity_poly.type
_entity_poly.pdbx_seq_one_letter_code
_entity_poly.pdbx_strand_id
1 'polypeptide(L)'
;MMKKYFIASAVALGVASFTNVAQAGEFDQVQRQIGIVENILSTALKQDLERQSVQVSSTYLADQGVLYRIRLDNHFVFVTEFDDMPLPPLPPEAVITADSVTMNDGHMEFVNGEVVGTESKEIIIELEDIREQSEQMRASAEQQRELRHRLRELNREQREVRIQSKLQDDNKELTEQLQKIEREIVKLREEKDTLDAKNKVLVKEVKVKRLKQKEKQQQEQQEQLQKALTSVARSLCDYGVGMRDISDEQFVNVQFSQARNQHMAVFKKSDINRCVSGKLDHKDLLSRAKQYAL
;
A
#
# COMPACT_ATOMS: atom_id res chain seq x y z
N MET A 1 -41.11 -70.66 -47.81
CA MET A 1 -41.84 -70.38 -46.57
C MET A 1 -40.97 -69.49 -45.72
N MET A 2 -41.08 -68.25 -45.84
CA MET A 2 -41.81 -67.20 -45.10
C MET A 2 -41.87 -67.37 -43.61
N LYS A 3 -41.27 -66.36 -42.91
CA LYS A 3 -41.80 -65.60 -41.76
C LYS A 3 -40.68 -64.83 -41.16
N LYS A 4 -40.61 -63.51 -41.34
CA LYS A 4 -41.10 -62.40 -40.50
C LYS A 4 -40.57 -62.46 -39.10
N TYR A 5 -39.57 -61.57 -38.76
CA TYR A 5 -39.44 -60.85 -37.52
C TYR A 5 -39.02 -59.44 -37.80
N PHE A 6 -39.94 -58.55 -37.80
CA PHE A 6 -39.81 -57.10 -37.58
C PHE A 6 -40.26 -56.83 -36.13
N ILE A 7 -39.78 -55.74 -35.61
CA ILE A 7 -40.20 -55.02 -34.42
C ILE A 7 -39.39 -55.33 -33.13
N ALA A 8 -38.45 -54.45 -32.80
CA ALA A 8 -38.45 -53.67 -31.57
C ALA A 8 -37.06 -52.93 -31.42
N SER A 9 -37.03 -51.75 -31.97
CA SER A 9 -35.90 -50.81 -31.66
C SER A 9 -36.47 -49.40 -31.75
N ALA A 10 -37.11 -48.97 -30.72
CA ALA A 10 -37.38 -47.53 -30.48
C ALA A 10 -38.02 -47.42 -29.10
N VAL A 11 -37.22 -47.12 -28.07
CA VAL A 11 -37.55 -46.30 -26.89
C VAL A 11 -36.32 -46.37 -25.94
N ALA A 12 -35.35 -45.54 -26.13
CA ALA A 12 -34.33 -45.19 -25.12
C ALA A 12 -33.64 -43.89 -25.47
N LEU A 13 -34.40 -42.85 -25.78
CA LEU A 13 -33.89 -41.48 -25.97
C LEU A 13 -34.85 -40.53 -25.25
N GLY A 14 -34.69 -40.35 -23.93
CA GLY A 14 -35.61 -39.46 -23.24
C GLY A 14 -35.37 -39.23 -21.74
N VAL A 15 -34.21 -39.52 -21.17
CA VAL A 15 -34.02 -39.30 -19.73
C VAL A 15 -32.73 -38.53 -19.38
N ALA A 16 -32.00 -37.99 -20.35
CA ALA A 16 -30.73 -37.34 -20.08
C ALA A 16 -30.80 -35.79 -19.88
N SER A 17 -31.99 -35.17 -19.83
CA SER A 17 -32.10 -33.70 -19.85
C SER A 17 -32.58 -33.05 -18.55
N PHE A 18 -32.86 -33.80 -17.48
CA PHE A 18 -33.42 -33.21 -16.25
C PHE A 18 -32.46 -32.99 -15.11
N THR A 19 -31.18 -33.39 -15.20
CA THR A 19 -30.22 -33.25 -14.12
C THR A 19 -29.63 -31.86 -14.01
N ASN A 20 -29.65 -31.04 -15.06
CA ASN A 20 -29.03 -29.71 -15.06
C ASN A 20 -29.88 -28.62 -14.38
N VAL A 21 -31.19 -28.78 -14.27
CA VAL A 21 -32.06 -27.76 -13.66
C VAL A 21 -32.03 -27.84 -12.13
N ALA A 22 -31.86 -29.03 -11.56
CA ALA A 22 -31.75 -29.19 -10.11
C ALA A 22 -30.43 -28.58 -9.55
N GLN A 23 -29.33 -28.72 -10.27
CA GLN A 23 -28.03 -28.13 -9.86
C GLN A 23 -28.06 -26.60 -9.91
N ALA A 24 -28.72 -25.98 -10.88
CA ALA A 24 -28.81 -24.52 -10.96
C ALA A 24 -29.54 -23.92 -9.74
N GLY A 25 -30.60 -24.56 -9.25
CA GLY A 25 -31.35 -24.09 -8.07
C GLY A 25 -30.56 -24.21 -6.77
N GLU A 26 -29.74 -25.23 -6.62
CA GLU A 26 -28.86 -25.43 -5.45
C GLU A 26 -27.76 -24.38 -5.40
N PHE A 27 -27.14 -24.06 -6.54
CA PHE A 27 -26.16 -23.00 -6.66
C PHE A 27 -26.73 -21.64 -6.28
N ASP A 28 -27.92 -21.30 -6.75
CA ASP A 28 -28.56 -20.02 -6.44
C ASP A 28 -28.85 -19.88 -4.94
N GLN A 29 -29.21 -20.98 -4.27
CA GLN A 29 -29.47 -21.00 -2.84
C GLN A 29 -28.19 -20.79 -2.04
N VAL A 30 -27.10 -21.50 -2.37
CA VAL A 30 -25.78 -21.31 -1.77
C VAL A 30 -25.30 -19.89 -1.98
N GLN A 31 -25.42 -19.35 -3.21
CA GLN A 31 -24.99 -17.99 -3.52
C GLN A 31 -25.74 -16.94 -2.69
N ARG A 32 -27.03 -17.15 -2.44
CA ARG A 32 -27.80 -16.25 -1.57
C ARG A 32 -27.33 -16.32 -0.12
N GLN A 33 -27.02 -17.50 0.40
CA GLN A 33 -26.52 -17.69 1.77
C GLN A 33 -25.17 -17.01 1.99
N ILE A 34 -24.23 -17.20 1.06
CA ILE A 34 -22.91 -16.56 1.17
C ILE A 34 -22.99 -15.05 1.04
N GLY A 35 -23.91 -14.52 0.20
CA GLY A 35 -24.16 -13.09 0.07
C GLY A 35 -24.72 -12.45 1.35
N ILE A 36 -25.53 -13.17 2.12
CA ILE A 36 -26.00 -12.71 3.44
C ILE A 36 -24.81 -12.60 4.41
N VAL A 37 -23.96 -13.62 4.48
CA VAL A 37 -22.78 -13.61 5.35
C VAL A 37 -21.77 -12.56 4.91
N GLU A 38 -21.61 -12.30 3.60
CA GLU A 38 -20.81 -11.22 3.06
C GLU A 38 -21.24 -9.85 3.61
N ASN A 39 -22.55 -9.56 3.59
CA ASN A 39 -23.08 -8.31 4.15
C ASN A 39 -22.86 -8.20 5.66
N ILE A 40 -22.98 -9.30 6.40
CA ILE A 40 -22.72 -9.35 7.83
C ILE A 40 -21.24 -9.06 8.10
N LEU A 41 -20.33 -9.73 7.39
CA LEU A 41 -18.89 -9.50 7.49
C LEU A 41 -18.52 -8.05 7.16
N SER A 42 -19.11 -7.48 6.10
CA SER A 42 -18.89 -6.10 5.71
C SER A 42 -19.31 -5.13 6.83
N THR A 43 -20.49 -5.36 7.43
CA THR A 43 -21.01 -4.49 8.50
C THR A 43 -20.20 -4.64 9.78
N ALA A 44 -19.88 -5.85 10.21
CA ALA A 44 -19.09 -6.13 11.40
C ALA A 44 -17.67 -5.52 11.30
N LEU A 45 -17.02 -5.71 10.14
CA LEU A 45 -15.70 -5.15 9.91
C LEU A 45 -15.69 -3.62 9.90
N LYS A 46 -16.69 -2.98 9.30
CA LYS A 46 -16.82 -1.51 9.32
C LYS A 46 -16.97 -0.99 10.76
N GLN A 47 -17.74 -1.68 11.57
CA GLN A 47 -17.98 -1.30 12.96
C GLN A 47 -16.73 -1.56 13.84
N ASP A 48 -16.14 -2.76 13.75
CA ASP A 48 -15.03 -3.16 14.63
C ASP A 48 -13.70 -2.46 14.27
N LEU A 49 -13.52 -2.09 13.00
CA LEU A 49 -12.34 -1.35 12.54
C LEU A 49 -12.55 0.17 12.52
N GLU A 50 -13.75 0.65 12.87
CA GLU A 50 -14.14 2.07 12.82
C GLU A 50 -13.85 2.72 11.44
N ARG A 51 -14.03 1.93 10.36
CA ARG A 51 -13.72 2.33 8.99
C ARG A 51 -14.93 2.29 8.09
N GLN A 52 -15.07 3.32 7.25
CA GLN A 52 -16.16 3.37 6.27
C GLN A 52 -15.85 2.55 5.00
N SER A 53 -14.59 2.40 4.63
CA SER A 53 -14.17 1.77 3.38
C SER A 53 -13.65 0.34 3.58
N VAL A 54 -14.56 -0.59 3.88
CA VAL A 54 -14.30 -2.03 3.84
C VAL A 54 -15.14 -2.62 2.74
N GLN A 55 -14.50 -3.25 1.75
CA GLN A 55 -15.16 -3.97 0.68
C GLN A 55 -15.01 -5.46 0.92
N VAL A 56 -16.14 -6.16 0.91
CA VAL A 56 -16.19 -7.62 1.00
C VAL A 56 -16.84 -8.14 -0.27
N SER A 57 -16.29 -9.17 -0.85
CA SER A 57 -16.88 -9.91 -1.96
C SER A 57 -16.74 -11.40 -1.72
N SER A 58 -17.70 -12.18 -2.18
CA SER A 58 -17.72 -13.63 -1.98
C SER A 58 -17.76 -14.38 -3.31
N THR A 59 -17.20 -15.58 -3.31
CA THR A 59 -17.25 -16.51 -4.44
C THR A 59 -17.37 -17.92 -3.90
N TYR A 60 -18.37 -18.66 -4.38
CA TYR A 60 -18.48 -20.09 -4.10
C TYR A 60 -17.55 -20.86 -5.04
N LEU A 61 -16.78 -21.76 -4.48
CA LEU A 61 -15.91 -22.68 -5.21
C LEU A 61 -16.51 -24.09 -5.02
N ALA A 62 -17.04 -24.66 -6.08
CA ALA A 62 -17.67 -25.97 -6.03
C ALA A 62 -16.77 -27.00 -5.36
N ASP A 63 -17.29 -27.78 -4.43
CA ASP A 63 -16.61 -28.82 -3.64
C ASP A 63 -15.47 -28.35 -2.73
N GLN A 64 -15.08 -27.07 -2.81
CA GLN A 64 -14.00 -26.49 -1.99
C GLN A 64 -14.52 -25.59 -0.88
N GLY A 65 -15.68 -24.94 -1.10
CA GLY A 65 -16.31 -24.05 -0.15
C GLY A 65 -16.37 -22.59 -0.62
N VAL A 66 -16.22 -21.65 0.27
CA VAL A 66 -16.40 -20.21 -0.01
C VAL A 66 -15.07 -19.47 0.12
N LEU A 67 -14.88 -18.51 -0.76
CA LEU A 67 -13.82 -17.52 -0.67
C LEU A 67 -14.43 -16.13 -0.47
N TYR A 68 -14.20 -15.53 0.70
CA TYR A 68 -14.44 -14.11 0.98
C TYR A 68 -13.18 -13.32 0.72
N ARG A 69 -13.25 -12.31 -0.15
CA ARG A 69 -12.17 -11.34 -0.36
C ARG A 69 -12.53 -10.06 0.35
N ILE A 70 -11.70 -9.68 1.29
CA ILE A 70 -11.85 -8.48 2.12
C ILE A 70 -10.74 -7.51 1.72
N ARG A 71 -11.13 -6.36 1.19
CA ARG A 71 -10.22 -5.27 0.89
C ARG A 71 -10.33 -4.24 2.00
N LEU A 72 -9.21 -4.03 2.67
CA LEU A 72 -9.06 -3.00 3.69
C LEU A 72 -8.33 -1.83 3.03
N ASP A 73 -9.10 -0.85 2.55
CA ASP A 73 -8.51 0.33 1.95
C ASP A 73 -7.87 1.17 3.07
N ASN A 74 -6.56 1.26 3.03
CA ASN A 74 -5.82 2.17 3.87
C ASN A 74 -5.79 3.52 3.17
N HIS A 75 -6.33 4.56 3.79
CA HIS A 75 -6.04 5.94 3.42
C HIS A 75 -4.62 6.32 3.88
N PHE A 76 -3.62 5.55 3.45
CA PHE A 76 -2.25 5.96 3.65
C PHE A 76 -1.78 6.69 2.39
N VAL A 77 -1.43 7.94 2.58
CA VAL A 77 -0.66 8.72 1.61
C VAL A 77 0.57 7.89 1.26
N PHE A 78 0.67 7.47 0.01
CA PHE A 78 1.84 6.80 -0.49
C PHE A 78 3.03 7.75 -0.37
N VAL A 79 3.85 7.56 0.64
CA VAL A 79 5.24 8.00 0.57
C VAL A 79 5.90 7.04 -0.41
N THR A 80 5.94 7.44 -1.68
CA THR A 80 6.67 6.68 -2.71
C THR A 80 8.08 6.45 -2.19
N GLU A 81 8.50 5.19 -2.16
CA GLU A 81 9.89 4.82 -1.90
C GLU A 81 10.75 5.44 -3.02
N PHE A 82 11.27 6.62 -2.74
CA PHE A 82 12.41 7.15 -3.47
C PHE A 82 13.71 6.61 -2.82
N ASP A 83 13.81 5.28 -2.73
CA ASP A 83 15.10 4.65 -2.51
C ASP A 83 15.80 4.57 -3.87
N ASP A 84 16.94 5.26 -3.98
CA ASP A 84 17.93 5.21 -5.06
C ASP A 84 17.61 5.80 -6.44
N MET A 85 16.55 6.58 -6.63
CA MET A 85 16.48 7.37 -7.86
C MET A 85 17.21 8.71 -7.71
N PRO A 86 18.13 9.05 -8.62
CA PRO A 86 18.57 10.43 -8.76
C PRO A 86 17.33 11.26 -9.08
N LEU A 87 17.07 12.30 -8.27
CA LEU A 87 15.91 13.19 -8.42
C LEU A 87 15.75 13.59 -9.90
N PRO A 88 14.60 13.28 -10.53
CA PRO A 88 14.37 13.73 -11.90
C PRO A 88 14.43 15.26 -11.95
N PRO A 89 14.92 15.84 -13.04
CA PRO A 89 14.88 17.29 -13.21
C PRO A 89 13.42 17.73 -13.09
N LEU A 90 13.19 18.77 -12.27
CA LEU A 90 11.87 19.37 -12.04
C LEU A 90 11.21 19.69 -13.39
N PRO A 91 9.95 19.29 -13.62
CA PRO A 91 9.17 19.88 -14.68
C PRO A 91 9.00 21.38 -14.40
N PRO A 92 8.97 22.24 -15.45
CA PRO A 92 8.75 23.67 -15.25
C PRO A 92 7.41 23.86 -14.51
N GLU A 93 7.46 24.61 -13.45
CA GLU A 93 6.41 25.12 -12.58
C GLU A 93 4.97 24.68 -12.94
N ALA A 94 4.54 23.53 -12.44
CA ALA A 94 3.12 23.33 -12.21
C ALA A 94 2.80 24.02 -10.88
N VAL A 95 2.25 25.21 -10.96
CA VAL A 95 1.58 25.87 -9.85
C VAL A 95 0.39 24.98 -9.47
N ILE A 96 0.58 24.15 -8.45
CA ILE A 96 -0.55 23.48 -7.81
C ILE A 96 -1.24 24.54 -6.98
N THR A 97 -2.20 25.23 -7.60
CA THR A 97 -3.17 26.00 -6.87
C THR A 97 -4.03 25.00 -6.09
N ALA A 98 -4.21 25.26 -4.81
CA ALA A 98 -4.93 24.41 -3.86
C ALA A 98 -6.44 24.21 -4.15
N ASP A 99 -6.89 24.59 -5.34
CA ASP A 99 -8.33 24.67 -5.69
C ASP A 99 -8.88 23.46 -6.48
N SER A 100 -8.11 22.42 -6.72
CA SER A 100 -8.65 21.28 -7.46
C SER A 100 -7.97 19.95 -7.16
N VAL A 101 -8.26 19.36 -6.00
CA VAL A 101 -8.12 17.91 -5.82
C VAL A 101 -9.47 17.37 -5.37
N THR A 102 -10.34 17.16 -6.34
CA THR A 102 -11.51 16.31 -6.15
C THR A 102 -11.07 14.87 -6.39
N MET A 103 -10.84 14.13 -5.31
CA MET A 103 -10.81 12.66 -5.39
C MET A 103 -12.21 12.15 -5.05
N ASN A 104 -12.87 11.59 -6.05
CA ASN A 104 -14.10 10.84 -5.90
C ASN A 104 -13.78 9.54 -5.15
N ASP A 105 -14.61 9.19 -4.15
CA ASP A 105 -14.68 7.98 -3.34
C ASP A 105 -13.75 7.82 -2.13
N GLY A 106 -13.40 8.92 -1.48
CA GLY A 106 -12.85 8.89 -0.12
C GLY A 106 -12.81 10.33 0.38
N HIS A 107 -13.92 10.78 0.96
CA HIS A 107 -14.14 12.19 1.33
C HIS A 107 -13.01 12.74 2.23
N MET A 108 -12.08 13.50 1.62
CA MET A 108 -11.56 14.68 2.26
C MET A 108 -12.30 15.88 1.65
N GLU A 109 -13.26 16.38 2.35
CA GLU A 109 -13.97 17.57 1.97
C GLU A 109 -13.17 18.78 2.48
N PHE A 110 -12.52 19.49 1.59
CA PHE A 110 -11.93 20.79 1.89
C PHE A 110 -13.02 21.84 1.74
N VAL A 111 -13.60 22.24 2.84
CA VAL A 111 -14.49 23.39 2.89
C VAL A 111 -13.68 24.57 3.45
N ASN A 112 -13.45 25.58 2.63
CA ASN A 112 -12.75 26.84 2.99
C ASN A 112 -11.32 26.68 3.56
N GLY A 113 -10.54 25.68 3.11
CA GLY A 113 -9.16 25.51 3.55
C GLY A 113 -9.00 24.93 4.98
N GLU A 114 -10.07 24.52 5.63
CA GLU A 114 -10.03 23.82 6.93
C GLU A 114 -10.36 22.36 6.78
N VAL A 115 -9.46 21.51 7.30
CA VAL A 115 -9.66 20.05 7.35
C VAL A 115 -10.51 19.70 8.55
N VAL A 116 -11.69 19.15 8.31
CA VAL A 116 -12.62 18.75 9.36
C VAL A 116 -12.40 17.28 9.72
N GLY A 117 -11.70 17.06 10.83
CA GLY A 117 -11.52 15.73 11.42
C GLY A 117 -10.27 15.66 12.32
N THR A 118 -10.39 15.09 13.51
CA THR A 118 -9.29 15.00 14.50
C THR A 118 -8.11 14.13 14.05
N GLU A 119 -8.33 13.12 13.21
CA GLU A 119 -7.25 12.29 12.59
C GLU A 119 -6.52 13.04 11.48
N SER A 120 -7.16 14.02 10.86
CA SER A 120 -6.60 14.80 9.75
C SER A 120 -5.46 15.73 10.18
N LYS A 121 -5.42 16.19 11.43
CA LYS A 121 -4.40 17.11 11.92
C LYS A 121 -3.01 16.46 12.04
N GLU A 122 -2.94 15.21 12.51
CA GLU A 122 -1.66 14.49 12.59
C GLU A 122 -1.08 14.21 11.19
N ILE A 123 -1.93 13.83 10.24
CA ILE A 123 -1.53 13.58 8.84
C ILE A 123 -1.00 14.86 8.18
N ILE A 124 -1.64 16.00 8.43
CA ILE A 124 -1.21 17.29 7.86
C ILE A 124 0.13 17.71 8.43
N ILE A 125 0.35 17.60 9.74
CA ILE A 125 1.62 17.93 10.38
C ILE A 125 2.75 17.05 9.83
N GLU A 126 2.50 15.74 9.66
CA GLU A 126 3.49 14.84 9.06
C GLU A 126 3.79 15.18 7.59
N LEU A 127 2.80 15.61 6.81
CA LEU A 127 2.98 16.04 5.43
C LEU A 127 3.76 17.36 5.32
N GLU A 128 3.50 18.32 6.20
CA GLU A 128 4.24 19.56 6.29
C GLU A 128 5.71 19.32 6.66
N ASP A 129 5.99 18.45 7.64
CA ASP A 129 7.35 18.07 8.03
C ASP A 129 8.12 17.42 6.87
N ILE A 130 7.48 16.54 6.12
CA ILE A 130 8.09 15.88 4.95
C ILE A 130 8.35 16.89 3.83
N ARG A 131 7.42 17.81 3.61
CA ARG A 131 7.57 18.88 2.62
C ARG A 131 8.73 19.80 2.98
N GLU A 132 8.78 20.27 4.21
CA GLU A 132 9.85 21.14 4.68
C GLU A 132 11.23 20.48 4.55
N GLN A 133 11.35 19.21 4.96
CA GLN A 133 12.58 18.43 4.80
C GLN A 133 12.98 18.26 3.33
N SER A 134 12.01 18.04 2.44
CA SER A 134 12.27 17.92 1.01
C SER A 134 12.73 19.23 0.39
N GLU A 135 12.18 20.37 0.82
CA GLU A 135 12.58 21.70 0.41
C GLU A 135 14.01 22.04 0.90
N GLN A 136 14.32 21.72 2.16
CA GLN A 136 15.69 21.89 2.71
C GLN A 136 16.72 21.05 1.94
N MET A 137 16.39 19.80 1.60
CA MET A 137 17.29 18.96 0.80
C MET A 137 17.49 19.51 -0.62
N ARG A 138 16.44 20.05 -1.25
CA ARG A 138 16.52 20.69 -2.59
C ARG A 138 17.40 21.94 -2.54
N ALA A 139 17.15 22.84 -1.60
CA ALA A 139 17.93 24.05 -1.42
C ALA A 139 19.43 23.75 -1.19
N SER A 140 19.71 22.76 -0.35
CA SER A 140 21.06 22.31 -0.11
C SER A 140 21.74 21.69 -1.33
N ALA A 141 21.01 20.90 -2.14
CA ALA A 141 21.52 20.33 -3.38
C ALA A 141 21.84 21.43 -4.43
N GLU A 142 21.03 22.48 -4.49
CA GLU A 142 21.25 23.62 -5.35
C GLU A 142 22.49 24.39 -4.96
N GLN A 143 22.66 24.74 -3.67
CA GLN A 143 23.87 25.37 -3.15
C GLN A 143 25.11 24.54 -3.45
N GLN A 144 25.07 23.21 -3.31
CA GLN A 144 26.19 22.34 -3.67
C GLN A 144 26.54 22.42 -5.16
N ARG A 145 25.53 22.51 -6.04
CA ARG A 145 25.76 22.66 -7.49
C ARG A 145 26.45 23.97 -7.81
N GLU A 146 25.98 25.05 -7.19
CA GLU A 146 26.55 26.39 -7.37
C GLU A 146 28.01 26.47 -6.88
N LEU A 147 28.30 25.97 -5.67
CA LEU A 147 29.64 25.90 -5.15
C LEU A 147 30.59 25.07 -6.03
N ARG A 148 30.10 23.93 -6.55
CA ARG A 148 30.90 23.11 -7.49
C ARG A 148 31.14 23.82 -8.81
N HIS A 149 30.16 24.58 -9.30
CA HIS A 149 30.31 25.39 -10.52
C HIS A 149 31.38 26.48 -10.30
N ARG A 150 31.27 27.25 -9.23
CA ARG A 150 32.21 28.32 -8.88
C ARG A 150 33.63 27.80 -8.68
N LEU A 151 33.80 26.69 -7.97
CA LEU A 151 35.10 26.03 -7.82
C LEU A 151 35.72 25.62 -9.15
N ARG A 152 34.90 25.15 -10.11
CA ARG A 152 35.41 24.79 -11.44
C ARG A 152 35.88 26.02 -12.23
N GLU A 153 35.15 27.13 -12.14
CA GLU A 153 35.50 28.37 -12.80
C GLU A 153 36.84 28.91 -12.21
N LEU A 154 36.93 29.02 -10.90
CA LEU A 154 38.17 29.51 -10.26
C LEU A 154 39.39 28.61 -10.52
N ASN A 155 39.20 27.29 -10.54
CA ASN A 155 40.30 26.38 -10.91
C ASN A 155 40.70 26.52 -12.39
N ARG A 156 39.81 26.94 -13.27
CA ARG A 156 40.11 27.25 -14.67
C ARG A 156 40.87 28.57 -14.74
N GLU A 157 40.38 29.61 -14.10
CA GLU A 157 41.02 30.94 -14.01
C GLU A 157 42.44 30.84 -13.42
N GLN A 158 42.61 30.07 -12.32
CA GLN A 158 43.90 29.81 -11.73
C GLN A 158 44.89 29.19 -12.73
N ARG A 159 44.46 28.28 -13.55
CA ARG A 159 45.29 27.64 -14.58
C ARG A 159 45.69 28.66 -15.67
N GLU A 160 44.77 29.49 -16.10
CA GLU A 160 45.01 30.51 -17.11
C GLU A 160 46.02 31.55 -16.63
N VAL A 161 45.81 32.10 -15.42
CA VAL A 161 46.72 33.07 -14.81
C VAL A 161 48.10 32.44 -14.55
N ARG A 162 48.18 31.17 -14.13
CA ARG A 162 49.43 30.44 -13.92
C ARG A 162 50.21 30.25 -15.25
N ILE A 163 49.55 30.04 -16.37
CA ILE A 163 50.17 29.95 -17.69
C ILE A 163 50.73 31.32 -18.09
N GLN A 164 49.95 32.40 -17.89
CA GLN A 164 50.38 33.76 -18.20
C GLN A 164 51.58 34.18 -17.35
N SER A 165 51.61 33.86 -16.04
CA SER A 165 52.72 34.16 -15.17
C SER A 165 54.03 33.46 -15.54
N LYS A 166 53.95 32.29 -16.21
CA LYS A 166 55.13 31.59 -16.75
C LYS A 166 55.66 32.18 -18.06
N LEU A 167 54.81 32.89 -18.80
CA LEU A 167 55.17 33.53 -20.07
C LEU A 167 55.72 34.96 -19.90
N GLN A 168 55.42 35.60 -18.75
CA GLN A 168 55.83 36.94 -18.42
C GLN A 168 56.62 36.88 -17.10
N ASP A 169 57.94 36.81 -17.22
CA ASP A 169 58.82 36.81 -16.06
C ASP A 169 58.64 38.11 -15.24
N ASP A 170 58.43 37.99 -13.92
CA ASP A 170 58.38 39.07 -12.93
C ASP A 170 57.15 40.01 -12.92
N ASN A 171 55.96 39.53 -13.30
CA ASN A 171 54.75 40.34 -13.17
C ASN A 171 54.12 40.18 -11.78
N LYS A 172 54.35 41.17 -10.87
CA LYS A 172 53.76 41.23 -9.52
C LYS A 172 52.25 41.16 -9.50
N GLU A 173 51.59 41.74 -10.48
CA GLU A 173 50.13 41.77 -10.61
C GLU A 173 49.52 40.35 -10.78
N LEU A 174 50.15 39.54 -11.64
CA LEU A 174 49.73 38.14 -11.85
C LEU A 174 49.93 37.28 -10.59
N THR A 175 50.99 37.56 -9.83
CA THR A 175 51.25 36.87 -8.55
C THR A 175 50.19 37.21 -7.49
N GLU A 176 49.80 38.49 -7.40
CA GLU A 176 48.72 38.91 -6.50
C GLU A 176 47.37 38.34 -6.91
N GLN A 177 47.07 38.24 -8.21
CA GLN A 177 45.87 37.61 -8.72
C GLN A 177 45.81 36.10 -8.36
N LEU A 178 46.92 35.38 -8.55
CA LEU A 178 47.01 33.97 -8.13
C LEU A 178 46.73 33.79 -6.65
N GLN A 179 47.30 34.62 -5.80
CA GLN A 179 47.06 34.56 -4.36
C GLN A 179 45.60 34.84 -3.98
N LYS A 180 44.91 35.75 -4.69
CA LYS A 180 43.49 36.04 -4.47
C LYS A 180 42.62 34.82 -4.85
N ILE A 181 42.84 34.25 -6.02
CA ILE A 181 42.15 33.06 -6.50
C ILE A 181 42.38 31.89 -5.54
N GLU A 182 43.60 31.66 -5.08
CA GLU A 182 43.91 30.59 -4.13
C GLU A 182 43.16 30.75 -2.81
N ARG A 183 43.10 31.97 -2.27
CA ARG A 183 42.33 32.26 -1.04
C ARG A 183 40.83 32.03 -1.24
N GLU A 184 40.28 32.37 -2.40
CA GLU A 184 38.87 32.18 -2.72
C GLU A 184 38.56 30.69 -2.87
N ILE A 185 39.42 29.91 -3.53
CA ILE A 185 39.31 28.47 -3.65
C ILE A 185 39.31 27.79 -2.27
N VAL A 186 40.17 28.21 -1.37
CA VAL A 186 40.24 27.66 0.00
C VAL A 186 38.91 27.92 0.74
N LYS A 187 38.41 29.16 0.71
CA LYS A 187 37.15 29.53 1.35
C LYS A 187 35.98 28.72 0.81
N LEU A 188 35.86 28.58 -0.51
CA LEU A 188 34.76 27.81 -1.13
C LEU A 188 34.87 26.31 -0.84
N ARG A 189 36.08 25.78 -0.67
CA ARG A 189 36.24 24.36 -0.23
C ARG A 189 35.79 24.17 1.22
N GLU A 190 36.17 25.08 2.12
CA GLU A 190 35.68 25.02 3.51
C GLU A 190 34.17 25.15 3.59
N GLU A 191 33.57 26.06 2.81
CA GLU A 191 32.13 26.21 2.73
C GLU A 191 31.44 24.95 2.20
N LYS A 192 31.99 24.36 1.12
CA LYS A 192 31.52 23.10 0.57
C LYS A 192 31.58 21.96 1.59
N ASP A 193 32.71 21.84 2.32
CA ASP A 193 32.90 20.77 3.29
C ASP A 193 31.95 20.91 4.49
N THR A 194 31.67 22.14 4.93
CA THR A 194 30.67 22.42 5.97
C THR A 194 29.27 22.09 5.51
N LEU A 195 28.92 22.40 4.26
CA LEU A 195 27.63 22.08 3.67
C LEU A 195 27.46 20.56 3.48
N ASP A 196 28.50 19.87 3.02
CA ASP A 196 28.54 18.42 2.87
C ASP A 196 28.34 17.71 4.24
N ALA A 197 28.95 18.26 5.31
CA ALA A 197 28.75 17.74 6.66
C ALA A 197 27.32 17.93 7.16
N LYS A 198 26.74 19.13 6.97
CA LYS A 198 25.32 19.40 7.30
C LYS A 198 24.38 18.47 6.56
N ASN A 199 24.59 18.26 5.27
CA ASN A 199 23.78 17.38 4.45
C ASN A 199 23.84 15.92 4.90
N LYS A 200 25.01 15.44 5.28
CA LYS A 200 25.16 14.09 5.83
C LYS A 200 24.35 13.90 7.11
N VAL A 201 24.28 14.91 7.96
CA VAL A 201 23.45 14.86 9.18
C VAL A 201 21.98 14.84 8.81
N LEU A 202 21.53 15.78 7.96
CA LEU A 202 20.14 15.87 7.52
C LEU A 202 19.65 14.57 6.88
N VAL A 203 20.43 13.96 5.97
CA VAL A 203 20.10 12.68 5.34
C VAL A 203 19.95 11.57 6.38
N LYS A 204 20.82 11.52 7.38
CA LYS A 204 20.72 10.53 8.46
C LYS A 204 19.44 10.72 9.28
N GLU A 205 19.12 11.96 9.63
CA GLU A 205 17.89 12.28 10.40
C GLU A 205 16.62 11.90 9.63
N VAL A 206 16.56 12.26 8.34
CA VAL A 206 15.45 11.88 7.46
C VAL A 206 15.32 10.36 7.36
N LYS A 207 16.44 9.65 7.19
CA LYS A 207 16.44 8.18 7.12
C LYS A 207 15.92 7.54 8.42
N VAL A 208 16.35 8.05 9.58
CA VAL A 208 15.88 7.54 10.88
C VAL A 208 14.38 7.81 11.07
N LYS A 209 13.89 9.01 10.72
CA LYS A 209 12.45 9.33 10.78
C LYS A 209 11.64 8.39 9.89
N ARG A 210 12.06 8.18 8.63
CA ARG A 210 11.38 7.26 7.70
C ARG A 210 11.34 5.82 8.20
N LEU A 211 12.44 5.32 8.78
CA LEU A 211 12.45 3.98 9.36
C LEU A 211 11.46 3.84 10.50
N LYS A 212 11.41 4.82 11.42
CA LYS A 212 10.43 4.84 12.51
C LYS A 212 8.98 4.88 12.00
N GLN A 213 8.70 5.68 10.99
CA GLN A 213 7.37 5.72 10.35
C GLN A 213 7.01 4.37 9.73
N LYS A 214 7.95 3.75 9.00
CA LYS A 214 7.73 2.43 8.40
C LYS A 214 7.43 1.35 9.47
N GLU A 215 8.18 1.36 10.56
CA GLU A 215 7.94 0.46 11.70
C GLU A 215 6.55 0.70 12.32
N LYS A 216 6.19 1.96 12.58
CA LYS A 216 4.86 2.33 13.10
C LYS A 216 3.74 1.86 12.18
N GLN A 217 3.86 2.12 10.88
CA GLN A 217 2.89 1.66 9.87
C GLN A 217 2.76 0.13 9.85
N GLN A 218 3.87 -0.60 9.92
CA GLN A 218 3.84 -2.06 9.95
C GLN A 218 3.14 -2.59 11.19
N GLN A 219 3.37 -1.99 12.35
CA GLN A 219 2.69 -2.36 13.60
C GLN A 219 1.19 -2.09 13.49
N GLU A 220 0.78 -0.91 13.03
CA GLU A 220 -0.63 -0.56 12.83
C GLU A 220 -1.33 -1.51 11.84
N GLN A 221 -0.65 -1.86 10.73
CA GLN A 221 -1.18 -2.83 9.78
C GLN A 221 -1.39 -4.21 10.40
N GLN A 222 -0.45 -4.68 11.22
CA GLN A 222 -0.57 -5.96 11.91
C GLN A 222 -1.70 -5.95 12.93
N GLU A 223 -1.84 -4.88 13.71
CA GLU A 223 -2.93 -4.73 14.67
C GLU A 223 -4.30 -4.72 13.98
N GLN A 224 -4.40 -4.00 12.87
CA GLN A 224 -5.63 -3.96 12.07
C GLN A 224 -5.98 -5.32 11.48
N LEU A 225 -4.99 -6.06 10.97
CA LEU A 225 -5.20 -7.42 10.47
C LEU A 225 -5.70 -8.34 11.60
N GLN A 226 -5.11 -8.25 12.80
CA GLN A 226 -5.55 -9.05 13.95
C GLN A 226 -6.96 -8.69 14.41
N LYS A 227 -7.32 -7.40 14.42
CA LYS A 227 -8.69 -6.95 14.70
C LYS A 227 -9.66 -7.49 13.63
N ALA A 228 -9.30 -7.40 12.36
CA ALA A 228 -10.12 -7.91 11.26
C ALA A 228 -10.32 -9.44 11.34
N LEU A 229 -9.26 -10.19 11.60
CA LEU A 229 -9.32 -11.64 11.79
C LEU A 229 -10.24 -12.02 12.97
N THR A 230 -10.14 -11.29 14.07
CA THR A 230 -10.98 -11.50 15.25
C THR A 230 -12.45 -11.19 14.96
N SER A 231 -12.72 -10.09 14.26
CA SER A 231 -14.07 -9.70 13.83
C SER A 231 -14.69 -10.75 12.92
N VAL A 232 -13.93 -11.25 11.92
CA VAL A 232 -14.38 -12.32 11.03
C VAL A 232 -14.67 -13.60 11.81
N ALA A 233 -13.76 -14.04 12.69
CA ALA A 233 -13.96 -15.25 13.49
C ALA A 233 -15.21 -15.14 14.38
N ARG A 234 -15.44 -13.99 14.99
CA ARG A 234 -16.66 -13.70 15.79
C ARG A 234 -17.91 -13.77 14.91
N SER A 235 -17.89 -13.08 13.76
CA SER A 235 -19.02 -13.09 12.83
C SER A 235 -19.33 -14.48 12.28
N LEU A 236 -18.32 -15.31 12.00
CA LEU A 236 -18.51 -16.69 11.58
C LEU A 236 -19.08 -17.57 12.71
N CYS A 237 -18.73 -17.32 13.98
CA CYS A 237 -19.33 -18.01 15.12
C CYS A 237 -20.80 -17.62 15.30
N ASP A 238 -21.12 -16.34 15.22
CA ASP A 238 -22.45 -15.82 15.51
C ASP A 238 -23.45 -16.10 14.37
N TYR A 239 -22.99 -16.02 13.12
CA TYR A 239 -23.83 -16.06 11.93
C TYR A 239 -23.52 -17.21 10.95
N GLY A 240 -22.55 -18.07 11.27
CA GLY A 240 -22.16 -19.19 10.41
C GLY A 240 -23.27 -20.23 10.15
N VAL A 241 -24.33 -20.21 10.96
CA VAL A 241 -25.56 -20.98 10.71
C VAL A 241 -26.22 -20.60 9.38
N GLY A 242 -25.98 -19.40 8.87
CA GLY A 242 -26.51 -18.95 7.57
C GLY A 242 -25.96 -19.73 6.37
N MET A 243 -24.84 -20.44 6.51
CA MET A 243 -24.19 -21.24 5.46
C MET A 243 -24.53 -22.72 5.56
N ARG A 244 -25.83 -23.07 5.59
CA ARG A 244 -26.31 -24.45 5.85
C ARG A 244 -25.96 -25.41 4.72
N ASP A 245 -25.97 -24.91 3.48
CA ASP A 245 -25.82 -25.76 2.29
C ASP A 245 -24.32 -25.96 1.97
N ILE A 246 -23.41 -25.40 2.78
CA ILE A 246 -21.96 -25.66 2.72
C ILE A 246 -21.65 -26.86 3.60
N SER A 247 -21.04 -27.90 2.98
CA SER A 247 -20.69 -29.14 3.66
C SER A 247 -19.65 -28.92 4.78
N ASP A 248 -19.75 -29.72 5.85
CA ASP A 248 -18.82 -29.73 6.97
C ASP A 248 -17.35 -30.01 6.58
N GLU A 249 -17.15 -30.68 5.44
CA GLU A 249 -15.83 -31.03 4.88
C GLU A 249 -15.20 -29.86 4.12
N GLN A 250 -16.02 -28.88 3.70
CA GLN A 250 -15.58 -27.70 2.95
C GLN A 250 -14.97 -26.63 3.86
N PHE A 251 -14.41 -25.61 3.22
CA PHE A 251 -13.71 -24.55 3.90
C PHE A 251 -14.34 -23.18 3.63
N VAL A 252 -14.21 -22.29 4.61
CA VAL A 252 -14.44 -20.86 4.46
C VAL A 252 -13.08 -20.18 4.44
N ASN A 253 -12.71 -19.71 3.26
CA ASN A 253 -11.46 -19.05 2.98
C ASN A 253 -11.69 -17.54 3.06
N VAL A 254 -10.84 -16.83 3.79
CA VAL A 254 -10.92 -15.37 3.94
C VAL A 254 -9.59 -14.77 3.51
N GLN A 255 -9.61 -14.02 2.44
CA GLN A 255 -8.46 -13.32 1.90
C GLN A 255 -8.54 -11.84 2.28
N PHE A 256 -7.58 -11.37 3.02
CA PHE A 256 -7.40 -9.96 3.32
C PHE A 256 -6.39 -9.36 2.34
N SER A 257 -6.77 -8.25 1.71
CA SER A 257 -5.88 -7.46 0.86
C SER A 257 -5.72 -6.08 1.47
N GLN A 258 -4.48 -5.74 1.83
CA GLN A 258 -4.12 -4.47 2.40
C GLN A 258 -2.87 -3.94 1.70
N ALA A 259 -3.02 -2.92 0.87
CA ALA A 259 -1.95 -2.40 0.02
C ALA A 259 -1.27 -3.51 -0.82
N ARG A 260 -0.01 -3.83 -0.54
CA ARG A 260 0.76 -4.89 -1.23
C ARG A 260 0.74 -6.23 -0.50
N ASN A 261 0.22 -6.24 0.72
CA ASN A 261 0.21 -7.44 1.55
C ASN A 261 -1.12 -8.17 1.40
N GLN A 262 -1.04 -9.46 1.18
CA GLN A 262 -2.20 -10.33 1.15
C GLN A 262 -2.05 -11.39 2.24
N HIS A 263 -3.12 -11.62 2.97
CA HIS A 263 -3.17 -12.62 4.04
C HIS A 263 -4.36 -13.54 3.86
N MET A 264 -4.16 -14.83 4.02
CA MET A 264 -5.21 -15.83 3.91
C MET A 264 -5.47 -16.48 5.27
N ALA A 265 -6.73 -16.58 5.65
CA ALA A 265 -7.20 -17.38 6.77
C ALA A 265 -8.18 -18.43 6.27
N VAL A 266 -7.95 -19.70 6.57
CA VAL A 266 -8.75 -20.85 6.12
C VAL A 266 -9.41 -21.49 7.33
N PHE A 267 -10.73 -21.41 7.39
CA PHE A 267 -11.55 -21.98 8.44
C PHE A 267 -12.24 -23.25 7.95
N LYS A 268 -12.21 -24.32 8.73
CA LYS A 268 -12.97 -25.52 8.41
C LYS A 268 -14.44 -25.32 8.77
N LYS A 269 -15.36 -25.67 7.86
CA LYS A 269 -16.80 -25.47 8.10
C LYS A 269 -17.30 -26.22 9.34
N SER A 270 -16.80 -27.42 9.60
CA SER A 270 -17.11 -28.18 10.82
C SER A 270 -16.70 -27.45 12.10
N ASP A 271 -15.58 -26.71 12.13
CA ASP A 271 -15.17 -25.92 13.29
C ASP A 271 -16.07 -24.69 13.46
N ILE A 272 -16.48 -24.05 12.36
CA ILE A 272 -17.48 -22.98 12.41
C ILE A 272 -18.78 -23.50 13.02
N ASN A 273 -19.30 -24.66 12.60
CA ASN A 273 -20.50 -25.26 13.16
C ASN A 273 -20.38 -25.61 14.64
N ARG A 274 -19.16 -25.99 15.09
CA ARG A 274 -18.88 -26.19 16.54
C ARG A 274 -18.91 -24.87 17.28
N CYS A 275 -18.43 -23.78 16.68
CA CYS A 275 -18.49 -22.43 17.27
C CYS A 275 -19.95 -21.95 17.38
N VAL A 276 -20.72 -22.05 16.31
CA VAL A 276 -22.17 -21.74 16.30
C VAL A 276 -22.94 -22.49 17.37
N SER A 277 -22.56 -23.76 17.65
CA SER A 277 -23.19 -24.57 18.70
C SER A 277 -22.65 -24.32 20.13
N GLY A 278 -21.77 -23.33 20.31
CA GLY A 278 -21.19 -22.99 21.59
C GLY A 278 -20.13 -23.97 22.13
N LYS A 279 -19.66 -24.92 21.30
CA LYS A 279 -18.60 -25.89 21.66
C LYS A 279 -17.19 -25.33 21.51
N LEU A 280 -17.04 -24.24 20.78
CA LEU A 280 -15.81 -23.45 20.58
C LEU A 280 -16.17 -21.98 20.74
N ASP A 281 -15.22 -21.17 21.13
CA ASP A 281 -15.34 -19.72 21.03
C ASP A 281 -14.65 -19.19 19.76
N HIS A 282 -14.79 -17.90 19.48
CA HIS A 282 -14.20 -17.27 18.30
C HIS A 282 -12.66 -17.26 18.34
N LYS A 283 -12.05 -17.25 19.54
CA LYS A 283 -10.59 -17.32 19.69
C LYS A 283 -10.08 -18.73 19.38
N ASP A 284 -10.80 -19.75 19.86
CA ASP A 284 -10.51 -21.14 19.53
C ASP A 284 -10.67 -21.39 18.04
N LEU A 285 -11.74 -20.85 17.42
CA LEU A 285 -11.94 -20.93 15.97
C LEU A 285 -10.78 -20.31 15.20
N LEU A 286 -10.34 -19.11 15.61
CA LEU A 286 -9.21 -18.42 14.99
C LEU A 286 -7.88 -19.17 15.17
N SER A 287 -7.65 -19.78 16.34
CA SER A 287 -6.45 -20.56 16.61
C SER A 287 -6.34 -21.82 15.77
N ARG A 288 -7.47 -22.39 15.34
CA ARG A 288 -7.56 -23.59 14.48
C ARG A 288 -7.46 -23.23 12.99
N ALA A 289 -7.72 -21.99 12.63
CA ALA A 289 -7.62 -21.52 11.25
C ALA A 289 -6.16 -21.59 10.77
N LYS A 290 -5.98 -22.07 9.53
CA LYS A 290 -4.67 -21.99 8.88
C LYS A 290 -4.48 -20.60 8.34
N GLN A 291 -3.42 -19.93 8.78
CA GLN A 291 -3.11 -18.56 8.40
C GLN A 291 -1.76 -18.49 7.70
N TYR A 292 -1.68 -17.75 6.57
CA TYR A 292 -0.44 -17.54 5.84
C TYR A 292 -0.50 -16.26 4.99
N ALA A 293 0.66 -15.66 4.73
CA ALA A 293 0.81 -14.56 3.80
C ALA A 293 0.92 -15.11 2.37
N LEU A 294 0.40 -14.34 1.39
CA LEU A 294 0.44 -14.67 -0.04
C LEU A 294 1.47 -13.81 -0.77
#